data_b1992d80ef546c55770efcb67bc69701
#
_entry.id   b1992d80ef546c55770efcb67bc69701
#
_cell.length_a   1.000
_cell.length_b   1.000
_cell.length_c   1.000
_cell.angle_alpha   90.00
_cell.angle_beta   90.00
_cell.angle_gamma   90.00
#
_symmetry.space_group_name_H-M   'P 1'
#
loop_
_entity.id
_entity.type
_entity.pdbx_description
1 polymer ?
#
loop_
_entity_poly.entity_id
_entity_poly.type
_entity_poly.pdbx_seq_one_letter_code
_entity_poly.pdbx_strand_id
1 'polypeptide(L)'
;MPPESPELIHSEDPARKTNGEVLSTTVFYSILQLMEKFAQMNGLPADAEEYAALAIKVKDAYNKKFFNTETAQYDNNTVTANLLSLRLGLVPDGYEDKVFANVVEKTEKDCKGHVSAGVLGIQHLMRGLTEYGGLELAYKIVT
;
A
#
# COMPACT_ATOMS: atom_id res chain seq x y z
N MET A 1 19.12 14.06 -7.61
CA MET A 1 18.73 13.47 -6.32
C MET A 1 19.74 13.94 -5.29
N PRO A 2 19.32 14.53 -4.19
CA PRO A 2 20.23 14.66 -3.07
C PRO A 2 20.67 13.24 -2.69
N PRO A 3 21.94 13.01 -2.35
CA PRO A 3 22.37 11.72 -1.86
C PRO A 3 21.51 11.40 -0.62
N GLU A 4 20.77 10.30 -0.70
CA GLU A 4 20.07 9.80 0.47
C GLU A 4 21.12 9.65 1.56
N SER A 5 20.90 10.29 2.70
CA SER A 5 21.86 10.13 3.78
C SER A 5 21.90 8.65 4.17
N PRO A 6 23.06 8.07 4.43
CA PRO A 6 23.17 6.68 4.87
C PRO A 6 22.24 6.36 6.05
N GLU A 7 21.97 7.34 6.88
CA GLU A 7 21.06 7.26 8.02
C GLU A 7 19.60 7.01 7.64
N LEU A 8 19.15 7.46 6.46
CA LEU A 8 17.80 7.21 5.96
C LEU A 8 17.67 5.82 5.34
N ILE A 9 18.73 5.33 4.69
CA ILE A 9 18.75 4.01 4.07
C ILE A 9 18.81 2.91 5.14
N HIS A 10 19.52 3.16 6.22
CA HIS A 10 19.77 2.22 7.32
C HIS A 10 19.05 2.59 8.62
N SER A 11 18.01 3.43 8.54
CA SER A 11 17.25 3.79 9.72
C SER A 11 16.69 2.56 10.43
N GLU A 12 17.05 2.37 11.67
CA GLU A 12 16.49 1.35 12.56
C GLU A 12 15.16 1.80 13.20
N ASP A 13 14.73 3.05 12.94
CA ASP A 13 13.49 3.59 13.45
C ASP A 13 12.28 2.82 12.90
N PRO A 14 11.55 2.08 13.75
CA PRO A 14 10.39 1.31 13.30
C PRO A 14 9.30 2.17 12.66
N ALA A 15 9.20 3.45 13.06
CA ALA A 15 8.19 4.37 12.50
C ALA A 15 8.46 4.72 11.03
N ARG A 16 9.66 4.45 10.53
CA ARG A 16 10.09 4.73 9.15
C ARG A 16 10.19 3.48 8.27
N LYS A 17 10.21 2.30 8.89
CA LYS A 17 10.29 1.02 8.17
C LYS A 17 8.88 0.44 7.99
N THR A 18 8.50 0.19 6.77
CA THR A 18 7.33 -0.64 6.50
C THR A 18 7.67 -2.10 6.80
N ASN A 19 6.81 -2.77 7.54
CA ASN A 19 6.95 -4.16 7.90
C ASN A 19 7.10 -5.06 6.67
N GLY A 20 8.11 -5.93 6.66
CA GLY A 20 8.36 -6.85 5.56
C GLY A 20 7.20 -7.82 5.29
N GLU A 21 6.45 -8.21 6.32
CA GLU A 21 5.25 -9.05 6.16
C GLU A 21 4.13 -8.28 5.43
N VAL A 22 3.96 -6.99 5.70
CA VAL A 22 3.03 -6.13 4.96
C VAL A 22 3.42 -6.10 3.48
N LEU A 23 4.70 -5.82 3.18
CA LEU A 23 5.20 -5.74 1.81
C LEU A 23 5.06 -7.08 1.08
N SER A 24 5.48 -8.18 1.68
CA SER A 24 5.41 -9.51 1.04
C SER A 24 3.97 -9.95 0.82
N THR A 25 3.07 -9.70 1.78
CA THR A 25 1.66 -10.09 1.64
C THR A 25 0.94 -9.27 0.58
N THR A 26 1.21 -7.96 0.49
CA THR A 26 0.61 -7.11 -0.55
C THR A 26 1.07 -7.51 -1.95
N VAL A 27 2.36 -7.84 -2.12
CA VAL A 27 2.88 -8.36 -3.39
C VAL A 27 2.26 -9.72 -3.72
N PHE A 28 2.21 -10.64 -2.76
CA PHE A 28 1.59 -11.96 -2.94
C PHE A 28 0.11 -11.84 -3.36
N TYR A 29 -0.66 -10.97 -2.70
CA TYR A 29 -2.04 -10.70 -3.06
C TYR A 29 -2.17 -10.18 -4.50
N SER A 30 -1.32 -9.26 -4.92
CA SER A 30 -1.32 -8.75 -6.29
C SER A 30 -0.99 -9.82 -7.33
N ILE A 31 -0.09 -10.76 -6.99
CA ILE A 31 0.22 -11.91 -7.85
C ILE A 31 -1.00 -12.82 -7.99
N LEU A 32 -1.73 -13.09 -6.92
CA LEU A 32 -2.95 -13.91 -6.98
C LEU A 32 -4.00 -13.29 -7.92
N GLN A 33 -4.21 -11.97 -7.85
CA GLN A 33 -5.11 -11.27 -8.77
C GLN A 33 -4.65 -11.36 -10.24
N LEU A 34 -3.35 -11.31 -10.50
CA LEU A 34 -2.80 -11.51 -11.83
C LEU A 34 -2.96 -12.96 -12.32
N MET A 35 -2.72 -13.94 -11.45
CA MET A 35 -2.87 -15.35 -11.78
C MET A 35 -4.32 -15.71 -12.08
N GLU A 36 -5.28 -15.19 -11.31
CA GLU A 36 -6.71 -15.30 -11.61
C GLU A 36 -7.02 -14.79 -13.03
N LYS A 37 -6.53 -13.57 -13.34
CA LYS A 37 -6.74 -12.94 -14.65
C LYS A 37 -6.13 -13.76 -15.79
N PHE A 38 -4.91 -14.27 -15.61
CA PHE A 38 -4.24 -15.10 -16.60
C PHE A 38 -4.95 -16.45 -16.79
N ALA A 39 -5.43 -17.07 -15.71
CA ALA A 39 -6.22 -18.30 -15.79
C ALA A 39 -7.52 -18.07 -16.59
N GLN A 40 -8.23 -16.98 -16.33
CA GLN A 40 -9.42 -16.60 -17.10
C GLN A 40 -9.09 -16.41 -18.59
N MET A 41 -8.02 -15.68 -18.93
CA MET A 41 -7.60 -15.44 -20.31
C MET A 41 -7.19 -16.70 -21.06
N ASN A 42 -6.73 -17.72 -20.35
CA ASN A 42 -6.32 -19.01 -20.91
C ASN A 42 -7.43 -20.09 -20.87
N GLY A 43 -8.66 -19.73 -20.45
CA GLY A 43 -9.76 -20.67 -20.40
C GLY A 43 -9.63 -21.74 -19.31
N LEU A 44 -9.00 -21.41 -18.19
CA LEU A 44 -8.76 -22.26 -17.02
C LEU A 44 -9.64 -21.80 -15.84
N PRO A 45 -10.97 -22.01 -15.89
CA PRO A 45 -11.88 -21.46 -14.88
C PRO A 45 -11.66 -22.03 -13.48
N ALA A 46 -11.29 -23.30 -13.37
CA ALA A 46 -11.02 -23.92 -12.07
C ALA A 46 -9.81 -23.27 -11.36
N ASP A 47 -8.74 -23.00 -12.10
CA ASP A 47 -7.56 -22.32 -11.57
C ASP A 47 -7.90 -20.86 -11.18
N ALA A 48 -8.73 -20.19 -11.99
CA ALA A 48 -9.18 -18.83 -11.68
C ALA A 48 -9.98 -18.79 -10.36
N GLU A 49 -10.89 -19.73 -10.14
CA GLU A 49 -11.64 -19.84 -8.89
C GLU A 49 -10.72 -20.12 -7.69
N GLU A 50 -9.72 -20.98 -7.86
CA GLU A 50 -8.74 -21.27 -6.80
C GLU A 50 -7.95 -20.01 -6.42
N TYR A 51 -7.42 -19.26 -7.39
CA TYR A 51 -6.68 -18.02 -7.12
C TYR A 51 -7.57 -16.94 -6.49
N ALA A 52 -8.81 -16.79 -6.97
CA ALA A 52 -9.77 -15.85 -6.38
C ALA A 52 -10.08 -16.19 -4.91
N ALA A 53 -10.37 -17.47 -4.63
CA ALA A 53 -10.64 -17.95 -3.28
C ALA A 53 -9.44 -17.76 -2.34
N LEU A 54 -8.23 -17.98 -2.83
CA LEU A 54 -7.01 -17.74 -2.06
C LEU A 54 -6.79 -16.25 -1.81
N ALA A 55 -7.04 -15.39 -2.81
CA ALA A 55 -6.93 -13.94 -2.66
C ALA A 55 -7.87 -13.41 -1.57
N ILE A 56 -9.11 -13.90 -1.49
CA ILE A 56 -10.07 -13.54 -0.43
C ILE A 56 -9.50 -13.92 0.95
N LYS A 57 -9.01 -15.15 1.11
CA LYS A 57 -8.42 -15.61 2.38
C LYS A 57 -7.21 -14.76 2.79
N VAL A 58 -6.37 -14.39 1.83
CA VAL A 58 -5.20 -13.52 2.09
C VAL A 58 -5.65 -12.13 2.51
N LYS A 59 -6.63 -11.53 1.83
CA LYS A 59 -7.20 -10.23 2.20
C LYS A 59 -7.77 -10.23 3.62
N ASP A 60 -8.53 -11.26 3.98
CA ASP A 60 -9.13 -11.38 5.31
C ASP A 60 -8.06 -11.53 6.40
N ALA A 61 -7.07 -12.41 6.18
CA ALA A 61 -5.97 -12.61 7.12
C ALA A 61 -5.10 -11.35 7.27
N TYR A 62 -4.84 -10.65 6.17
CA TYR A 62 -4.09 -9.41 6.14
C TYR A 62 -4.79 -8.32 6.97
N ASN A 63 -6.08 -8.10 6.72
CA ASN A 63 -6.85 -7.10 7.46
C ASN A 63 -6.97 -7.46 8.94
N LYS A 64 -7.20 -8.73 9.26
CA LYS A 64 -7.26 -9.19 10.66
C LYS A 64 -5.94 -8.92 11.41
N LYS A 65 -4.80 -9.03 10.73
CA LYS A 65 -3.48 -8.87 11.36
C LYS A 65 -3.01 -7.43 11.41
N PHE A 66 -3.23 -6.65 10.34
CA PHE A 66 -2.55 -5.36 10.15
C PHE A 66 -3.48 -4.15 10.17
N PHE A 67 -4.79 -4.33 9.97
CA PHE A 67 -5.70 -3.21 9.87
C PHE A 67 -6.29 -2.83 11.24
N ASN A 68 -6.13 -1.57 11.62
CA ASN A 68 -6.76 -0.99 12.79
C ASN A 68 -8.04 -0.25 12.36
N THR A 69 -9.21 -0.77 12.76
CA THR A 69 -10.53 -0.21 12.38
C THR A 69 -10.84 1.11 13.07
N GLU A 70 -10.23 1.39 14.23
CA GLU A 70 -10.47 2.64 14.97
C GLU A 70 -9.75 3.82 14.31
N THR A 71 -8.49 3.58 13.92
CA THR A 71 -7.64 4.62 13.31
C THR A 71 -7.63 4.58 11.79
N ALA A 72 -8.20 3.53 11.17
CA ALA A 72 -8.15 3.26 9.74
C ALA A 72 -6.71 3.24 9.19
N GLN A 73 -5.80 2.57 9.90
CA GLN A 73 -4.37 2.53 9.60
C GLN A 73 -3.87 1.09 9.49
N TYR A 74 -2.86 0.90 8.66
CA TYR A 74 -2.18 -0.38 8.53
C TYR A 74 -0.86 -0.39 9.31
N ASP A 75 -0.68 -1.42 10.12
CA ASP A 75 0.54 -1.71 10.88
C ASP A 75 1.05 -0.46 11.63
N ASN A 76 2.26 -0.03 11.38
CA ASN A 76 2.86 1.18 11.99
C ASN A 76 2.52 2.50 11.27
N ASN A 77 1.48 2.52 10.46
CA ASN A 77 1.00 3.72 9.74
C ASN A 77 2.03 4.37 8.80
N THR A 78 2.90 3.59 8.17
CA THR A 78 3.75 4.15 7.11
C THR A 78 2.92 4.53 5.88
N VAL A 79 3.35 5.56 5.16
CA VAL A 79 2.74 5.95 3.86
C VAL A 79 2.66 4.75 2.92
N THR A 80 3.73 3.95 2.86
CA THR A 80 3.81 2.76 2.01
C THR A 80 2.78 1.69 2.40
N ALA A 81 2.63 1.38 3.70
CA ALA A 81 1.68 0.36 4.15
C ALA A 81 0.24 0.72 3.79
N ASN A 82 -0.17 1.94 4.10
CA ASN A 82 -1.53 2.42 3.80
C ASN A 82 -1.77 2.50 2.28
N LEU A 83 -0.82 3.04 1.53
CA LEU A 83 -0.96 3.27 0.11
C LEU A 83 -0.99 1.97 -0.72
N LEU A 84 -0.14 0.98 -0.38
CA LEU A 84 -0.19 -0.34 -1.01
C LEU A 84 -1.52 -1.04 -0.74
N SER A 85 -2.01 -0.97 0.51
CA SER A 85 -3.30 -1.56 0.87
C SER A 85 -4.46 -0.93 0.09
N LEU A 86 -4.45 0.40 -0.11
CA LEU A 86 -5.43 1.09 -0.94
C LEU A 86 -5.34 0.64 -2.40
N ARG A 87 -4.17 0.78 -3.01
CA ARG A 87 -4.00 0.57 -4.45
C ARG A 87 -4.20 -0.88 -4.90
N LEU A 88 -3.96 -1.82 -4.02
CA LEU A 88 -4.15 -3.24 -4.31
C LEU A 88 -5.54 -3.75 -3.92
N GLY A 89 -6.43 -2.89 -3.41
CA GLY A 89 -7.80 -3.27 -3.05
C GLY A 89 -7.91 -4.13 -1.81
N LEU A 90 -6.94 -4.01 -0.89
CA LEU A 90 -6.94 -4.74 0.38
C LEU A 90 -7.81 -4.07 1.44
N VAL A 91 -8.04 -2.76 1.33
CA VAL A 91 -8.83 -2.00 2.31
C VAL A 91 -10.26 -2.54 2.40
N PRO A 92 -10.83 -2.70 3.61
CA PRO A 92 -12.22 -3.05 3.77
C PRO A 92 -13.14 -1.94 3.24
N ASP A 93 -14.28 -2.33 2.69
CA ASP A 93 -15.25 -1.42 2.09
C ASP A 93 -15.67 -0.30 3.06
N GLY A 94 -15.67 0.93 2.60
CA GLY A 94 -16.04 2.12 3.36
C GLY A 94 -14.93 2.71 4.24
N TYR A 95 -13.72 2.16 4.18
CA TYR A 95 -12.56 2.72 4.88
C TYR A 95 -11.56 3.42 3.95
N GLU A 96 -11.74 3.36 2.64
CA GLU A 96 -10.80 3.86 1.64
C GLU A 96 -10.47 5.34 1.86
N ASP A 97 -11.50 6.18 2.04
CA ASP A 97 -11.32 7.62 2.25
C ASP A 97 -10.55 7.92 3.54
N LYS A 98 -10.80 7.15 4.61
CA LYS A 98 -10.12 7.33 5.89
C LYS A 98 -8.66 6.89 5.81
N VAL A 99 -8.39 5.77 5.14
CA VAL A 99 -7.01 5.30 4.92
C VAL A 99 -6.26 6.29 4.03
N PHE A 100 -6.92 6.83 3.00
CA PHE A 100 -6.32 7.85 2.15
C PHE A 100 -6.05 9.16 2.91
N ALA A 101 -6.95 9.60 3.77
CA ALA A 101 -6.74 10.76 4.64
C ALA A 101 -5.49 10.58 5.52
N ASN A 102 -5.26 9.38 6.06
CA ASN A 102 -4.02 9.06 6.80
C ASN A 102 -2.77 9.16 5.94
N VAL A 103 -2.82 8.74 4.66
CA VAL A 103 -1.70 8.90 3.71
C VAL A 103 -1.38 10.37 3.51
N VAL A 104 -2.40 11.21 3.27
CA VAL A 104 -2.25 12.66 3.07
C VAL A 104 -1.68 13.31 4.32
N GLU A 105 -2.31 13.09 5.48
CA GLU A 105 -1.89 13.67 6.75
C GLU A 105 -0.43 13.32 7.09
N LYS A 106 -0.08 12.05 6.94
CA LYS A 106 1.28 11.58 7.20
C LYS A 106 2.30 12.22 6.25
N THR A 107 1.96 12.32 4.97
CA THR A 107 2.83 12.95 3.98
C THR A 107 3.02 14.43 4.25
N GLU A 108 1.96 15.17 4.60
CA GLU A 108 2.05 16.62 4.84
C GLU A 108 2.70 16.96 6.17
N LYS A 109 2.30 16.29 7.25
CA LYS A 109 2.74 16.64 8.61
C LYS A 109 4.07 15.98 8.97
N ASP A 110 4.12 14.65 8.93
CA ASP A 110 5.30 13.91 9.41
C ASP A 110 6.46 13.98 8.42
N CYS A 111 6.13 13.94 7.12
CA CYS A 111 7.11 13.98 6.04
C CYS A 111 7.33 15.39 5.47
N LYS A 112 6.64 16.40 6.03
CA LYS A 112 6.75 17.81 5.63
C LYS A 112 6.58 18.05 4.13
N GLY A 113 5.72 17.28 3.49
CA GLY A 113 5.49 17.33 2.04
C GLY A 113 6.62 16.68 1.21
N HIS A 114 7.51 15.92 1.82
CA HIS A 114 8.57 15.20 1.10
C HIS A 114 8.22 13.72 0.90
N VAL A 115 8.87 13.10 -0.09
CA VAL A 115 8.76 11.66 -0.32
C VAL A 115 9.29 10.90 0.88
N SER A 116 8.44 10.09 1.51
CA SER A 116 8.81 9.18 2.60
C SER A 116 8.45 7.74 2.30
N ALA A 117 8.41 7.39 1.02
CA ALA A 117 8.15 6.04 0.57
C ALA A 117 9.47 5.39 0.14
N GLY A 118 9.75 4.17 0.61
CA GLY A 118 10.87 3.38 0.12
C GLY A 118 10.71 2.98 -1.34
N VAL A 119 11.70 2.28 -1.91
CA VAL A 119 11.73 1.91 -3.34
C VAL A 119 10.43 1.26 -3.83
N LEU A 120 9.82 0.40 -3.03
CA LEU A 120 8.52 -0.22 -3.37
C LEU A 120 7.37 0.79 -3.27
N GLY A 121 7.38 1.64 -2.27
CA GLY A 121 6.31 2.62 -2.04
C GLY A 121 6.29 3.74 -3.08
N ILE A 122 7.45 4.20 -3.54
CA ILE A 122 7.53 5.33 -4.48
C ILE A 122 6.87 5.04 -5.82
N GLN A 123 6.90 3.79 -6.28
CA GLN A 123 6.23 3.37 -7.52
C GLN A 123 4.71 3.54 -7.43
N HIS A 124 4.18 3.46 -6.23
CA HIS A 124 2.75 3.57 -5.96
C HIS A 124 2.34 4.96 -5.51
N LEU A 125 3.28 5.79 -5.00
CA LEU A 125 2.98 7.06 -4.35
C LEU A 125 2.26 8.04 -5.29
N MET A 126 2.87 8.36 -6.42
CA MET A 126 2.31 9.35 -7.35
C MET A 126 0.98 8.86 -7.95
N ARG A 127 0.93 7.61 -8.35
CA ARG A 127 -0.29 7.01 -8.89
C ARG A 127 -1.40 6.94 -7.85
N GLY A 128 -1.09 6.49 -6.64
CA GLY A 128 -2.08 6.39 -5.57
C GLY A 128 -2.62 7.75 -5.15
N LEU A 129 -1.76 8.76 -4.98
CA LEU A 129 -2.22 10.11 -4.71
C LEU A 129 -3.17 10.63 -5.81
N THR A 130 -2.84 10.39 -7.07
CA THR A 130 -3.67 10.84 -8.21
C THR A 130 -5.00 10.08 -8.29
N GLU A 131 -4.97 8.77 -8.10
CA GLU A 131 -6.16 7.90 -8.17
C GLU A 131 -7.19 8.22 -7.07
N TYR A 132 -6.73 8.64 -5.90
CA TYR A 132 -7.59 8.96 -4.74
C TYR A 132 -7.80 10.47 -4.52
N GLY A 133 -7.51 11.31 -5.52
CA GLY A 133 -7.84 12.74 -5.49
C GLY A 133 -6.80 13.66 -4.84
N GLY A 134 -5.61 13.15 -4.52
CA GLY A 134 -4.49 13.92 -3.96
C GLY A 134 -3.57 14.56 -5.02
N LEU A 135 -4.09 15.01 -6.14
CA LEU A 135 -3.31 15.56 -7.26
C LEU A 135 -2.44 16.76 -6.85
N GLU A 136 -2.99 17.66 -6.04
CA GLU A 136 -2.25 18.84 -5.56
C GLU A 136 -1.06 18.43 -4.67
N LEU A 137 -1.28 17.45 -3.79
CA LEU A 137 -0.20 16.91 -2.97
C LEU A 137 0.86 16.20 -3.82
N ALA A 138 0.44 15.42 -4.82
CA ALA A 138 1.35 14.78 -5.76
C ALA A 138 2.22 15.80 -6.49
N TYR A 139 1.64 16.91 -6.95
CA TYR A 139 2.38 18.00 -7.58
C TYR A 139 3.35 18.68 -6.61
N LYS A 140 2.92 18.97 -5.39
CA LYS A 140 3.73 19.61 -4.35
C LYS A 140 4.96 18.78 -3.95
N ILE A 141 4.84 17.45 -3.96
CA ILE A 141 5.96 16.56 -3.59
C ILE A 141 7.10 16.61 -4.62
N VAL A 142 6.81 16.90 -5.90
CA VAL A 142 7.80 16.88 -6.99
C VAL A 142 8.35 18.26 -7.38
N THR A 143 7.78 19.32 -6.83
CA THR A 143 8.21 20.70 -7.07
C THR A 143 8.94 21.29 -5.88
#